data_4bbb9baf0ae185b65223b2453f3f620e
#
_entry.id   4bbb9baf0ae185b65223b2453f3f620e
#
_cell.length_a   1.000
_cell.length_b   1.000
_cell.length_c   1.000
_cell.angle_alpha   90.00
_cell.angle_beta   90.00
_cell.angle_gamma   90.00
#
_symmetry.space_group_name_H-M   'P 1'
#
loop_
_entity.id
_entity.type
_entity.pdbx_description
1 polymer ?
#
loop_
_entity_poly.entity_id
_entity_poly.type
_entity_poly.pdbx_seq_one_letter_code
_entity_poly.pdbx_strand_id
1 'polypeptide(L)'
;MIQVETTPYGADAHRALAAEIARLKGGDPLRPVSVVVSSNPIGIAARRALGHAGGIAAVTFLTPYRLAELLGAAAVAASGRRPLSTPVLAGAVRAVLADEPGHFGGVASHPATERSLVRAHRTLSEVGPTGLERLAATSPRTADVVRVHRAVSERLRPRFSNEQDLVRAAVDAVPTSPPVLADLGPTILFLPQRLSSGQAHLLQAIADHHRLSVIAGITGSAEADSAVQRSVESIGGTWPSGPTVVPAIADHALSVSDADDEVRHALRLVIDAARRGTPLGRIAVLYGTRDPYARLIGDALDAADIPWFGSSIRTADTSLLGRSLLALLALPDHDLSRHEVTAWLAGAPVRGIDNRPAPVAAWERASRAAGVVAGLEQWESRLGRHADDLEADAARAERDDEQEWRAQQLHRDAAIARDLAEFITTLARALQPGRQAASWSGLANWCRSLVRTYLGGESLRG
;
A
#
# COMPACT_ATOMS: atom_id res chain seq x y z
N MET A 1 -0.62 -7.87 38.58
CA MET A 1 -1.98 -8.17 38.06
C MET A 1 -2.43 -6.97 37.24
N ILE A 2 -2.85 -7.17 35.99
CA ILE A 2 -3.31 -6.13 35.07
C ILE A 2 -4.74 -5.73 35.49
N GLN A 3 -4.94 -4.43 35.75
CA GLN A 3 -6.28 -3.88 36.02
C GLN A 3 -6.99 -3.67 34.65
N VAL A 4 -8.14 -4.29 34.46
CA VAL A 4 -8.95 -4.18 33.25
C VAL A 4 -10.27 -3.50 33.58
N GLU A 5 -10.58 -2.42 32.86
CA GLU A 5 -11.86 -1.73 32.89
C GLU A 5 -12.52 -1.83 31.52
N THR A 6 -13.80 -2.20 31.47
CA THR A 6 -14.57 -2.19 30.23
C THR A 6 -15.52 -1.00 30.20
N THR A 7 -15.65 -0.35 29.06
CA THR A 7 -16.47 0.86 28.91
C THR A 7 -17.05 0.95 27.49
N PRO A 8 -18.24 1.54 27.30
CA PRO A 8 -18.71 1.88 25.97
C PRO A 8 -17.72 2.80 25.25
N TYR A 9 -17.65 2.68 23.91
CA TYR A 9 -16.86 3.59 23.10
C TYR A 9 -17.38 5.03 23.19
N GLY A 10 -16.52 5.99 22.83
CA GLY A 10 -16.88 7.40 22.78
C GLY A 10 -16.62 8.17 24.07
N ALA A 11 -17.60 8.95 24.56
CA ALA A 11 -17.41 9.84 25.69
C ALA A 11 -17.08 9.10 26.99
N ASP A 12 -17.67 7.93 27.20
CA ASP A 12 -17.44 7.10 28.39
C ASP A 12 -16.00 6.61 28.44
N ALA A 13 -15.46 6.13 27.33
CA ALA A 13 -14.08 5.71 27.25
C ALA A 13 -13.10 6.87 27.50
N HIS A 14 -13.40 8.07 27.04
CA HIS A 14 -12.57 9.24 27.33
C HIS A 14 -12.65 9.67 28.81
N ARG A 15 -13.82 9.52 29.44
CA ARG A 15 -13.97 9.76 30.89
C ARG A 15 -13.19 8.73 31.72
N ALA A 16 -13.27 7.47 31.37
CA ALA A 16 -12.50 6.40 32.00
C ALA A 16 -10.98 6.67 31.85
N LEU A 17 -10.53 7.08 30.66
CA LEU A 17 -9.13 7.43 30.43
C LEU A 17 -8.68 8.62 31.29
N ALA A 18 -9.51 9.68 31.39
CA ALA A 18 -9.21 10.87 32.22
C ALA A 18 -9.09 10.48 33.70
N ALA A 19 -10.04 9.67 34.19
CA ALA A 19 -10.04 9.18 35.58
C ALA A 19 -8.80 8.32 35.88
N GLU A 20 -8.44 7.41 34.98
CA GLU A 20 -7.26 6.56 35.17
C GLU A 20 -5.95 7.34 35.13
N ILE A 21 -5.81 8.33 34.21
CA ILE A 21 -4.67 9.23 34.21
C ILE A 21 -4.57 9.99 35.53
N ALA A 22 -5.66 10.57 36.02
CA ALA A 22 -5.68 11.31 37.30
C ALA A 22 -5.27 10.41 38.46
N ARG A 23 -5.77 9.18 38.51
CA ARG A 23 -5.42 8.17 39.53
C ARG A 23 -3.95 7.82 39.47
N LEU A 24 -3.37 7.61 38.30
CA LEU A 24 -1.96 7.26 38.12
C LEU A 24 -1.02 8.43 38.45
N LYS A 25 -1.44 9.64 38.20
CA LYS A 25 -0.67 10.85 38.56
C LYS A 25 -0.63 11.11 40.05
N GLY A 26 -1.63 10.68 40.82
CA GLY A 26 -1.63 10.78 42.30
C GLY A 26 -1.45 12.18 42.82
N GLY A 27 -1.97 13.21 42.09
CA GLY A 27 -1.86 14.64 42.48
C GLY A 27 -0.64 15.37 41.89
N ASP A 28 0.32 14.69 41.30
CA ASP A 28 1.42 15.35 40.58
C ASP A 28 1.08 15.43 39.06
N PRO A 29 0.72 16.63 38.56
CA PRO A 29 0.35 16.78 37.15
C PRO A 29 1.51 16.51 36.17
N LEU A 30 2.75 16.60 36.62
CA LEU A 30 3.94 16.40 35.79
C LEU A 30 4.42 14.94 35.80
N ARG A 31 3.83 14.09 36.63
CA ARG A 31 4.16 12.65 36.62
C ARG A 31 3.89 12.06 35.23
N PRO A 32 4.89 11.40 34.57
CA PRO A 32 4.71 10.85 33.25
C PRO A 32 3.70 9.70 33.26
N VAL A 33 2.85 9.65 32.21
CA VAL A 33 1.93 8.56 31.97
C VAL A 33 1.95 8.28 30.45
N SER A 34 2.09 7.01 30.07
CA SER A 34 2.02 6.59 28.68
C SER A 34 0.68 5.94 28.36
N VAL A 35 0.10 6.30 27.22
CA VAL A 35 -1.14 5.73 26.69
C VAL A 35 -0.84 5.02 25.37
N VAL A 36 -0.95 3.71 25.39
CA VAL A 36 -0.80 2.89 24.19
C VAL A 36 -2.14 2.77 23.49
N VAL A 37 -2.18 3.19 22.22
CA VAL A 37 -3.39 3.25 21.38
C VAL A 37 -3.21 2.39 20.14
N SER A 38 -4.28 1.83 19.61
CA SER A 38 -4.22 0.97 18.42
C SER A 38 -3.84 1.73 17.14
N SER A 39 -4.05 3.06 17.10
CA SER A 39 -3.68 3.90 15.95
C SER A 39 -3.49 5.37 16.34
N ASN A 40 -2.73 6.12 15.53
CA ASN A 40 -2.51 7.55 15.75
C ASN A 40 -3.80 8.38 15.78
N PRO A 41 -4.83 8.16 14.92
CA PRO A 41 -6.09 8.89 15.00
C PRO A 41 -6.79 8.74 16.35
N ILE A 42 -6.79 7.56 16.97
CA ILE A 42 -7.34 7.32 18.31
C ILE A 42 -6.57 8.15 19.35
N GLY A 43 -5.25 8.16 19.28
CA GLY A 43 -4.40 8.98 20.16
C GLY A 43 -4.67 10.47 20.02
N ILE A 44 -4.86 10.97 18.80
CA ILE A 44 -5.21 12.37 18.53
C ILE A 44 -6.59 12.70 19.09
N ALA A 45 -7.60 11.84 18.87
CA ALA A 45 -8.95 12.03 19.40
C ALA A 45 -8.96 12.05 20.94
N ALA A 46 -8.29 11.10 21.57
CA ALA A 46 -8.16 11.03 23.03
C ALA A 46 -7.46 12.28 23.60
N ARG A 47 -6.36 12.70 22.97
CA ARG A 47 -5.63 13.93 23.38
C ARG A 47 -6.51 15.16 23.29
N ARG A 48 -7.29 15.31 22.21
CA ARG A 48 -8.24 16.43 22.06
C ARG A 48 -9.33 16.40 23.12
N ALA A 49 -9.93 15.23 23.38
CA ALA A 49 -10.96 15.06 24.38
C ALA A 49 -10.45 15.44 25.79
N LEU A 50 -9.27 14.97 26.17
CA LEU A 50 -8.64 15.32 27.45
C LEU A 50 -8.27 16.80 27.53
N GLY A 51 -7.78 17.38 26.42
CA GLY A 51 -7.47 18.80 26.33
C GLY A 51 -8.68 19.68 26.59
N HIS A 52 -9.85 19.29 26.08
CA HIS A 52 -11.12 20.02 26.33
C HIS A 52 -11.67 19.81 27.75
N ALA A 53 -11.36 18.69 28.39
CA ALA A 53 -11.88 18.33 29.70
C ALA A 53 -11.12 18.94 30.91
N GLY A 54 -10.02 19.65 30.67
CA GLY A 54 -9.23 20.23 31.76
C GLY A 54 -7.73 20.33 31.47
N GLY A 55 -7.32 19.95 30.27
CA GLY A 55 -5.92 19.94 29.85
C GLY A 55 -5.22 18.65 30.22
N ILE A 56 -4.06 18.47 29.63
CA ILE A 56 -3.14 17.33 29.90
C ILE A 56 -1.70 17.83 29.94
N ALA A 57 -0.92 17.30 30.87
CA ALA A 57 0.52 17.53 30.96
C ALA A 57 1.22 16.17 31.13
N ALA A 58 2.41 16.01 30.62
CA ALA A 58 3.23 14.80 30.75
C ALA A 58 2.47 13.50 30.45
N VAL A 59 1.64 13.49 29.37
CA VAL A 59 0.95 12.30 28.86
C VAL A 59 1.42 12.05 27.44
N THR A 60 2.01 10.87 27.22
CA THR A 60 2.54 10.46 25.92
C THR A 60 1.62 9.42 25.29
N PHE A 61 1.22 9.63 24.02
CA PHE A 61 0.42 8.68 23.26
C PHE A 61 1.33 7.94 22.27
N LEU A 62 1.30 6.62 22.31
CA LEU A 62 2.15 5.73 21.53
C LEU A 62 1.32 4.63 20.87
N THR A 63 1.71 4.20 19.68
CA THR A 63 1.25 2.92 19.13
C THR A 63 2.14 1.78 19.63
N PRO A 64 1.69 0.50 19.61
CA PRO A 64 2.54 -0.63 19.96
C PRO A 64 3.84 -0.69 19.15
N TYR A 65 3.79 -0.30 17.87
CA TYR A 65 4.99 -0.19 17.02
C TYR A 65 5.99 0.86 17.58
N ARG A 66 5.49 2.05 17.92
CA ARG A 66 6.35 3.11 18.46
C ARG A 66 6.94 2.74 19.82
N LEU A 67 6.18 2.02 20.62
CA LEU A 67 6.65 1.48 21.89
C LEU A 67 7.77 0.44 21.67
N ALA A 68 7.60 -0.48 20.72
CA ALA A 68 8.63 -1.42 20.33
C ALA A 68 9.88 -0.72 19.78
N GLU A 69 9.71 0.37 19.04
CA GLU A 69 10.81 1.16 18.50
C GLU A 69 11.61 1.85 19.61
N LEU A 70 10.95 2.46 20.61
CA LEU A 70 11.62 3.08 21.76
C LEU A 70 12.47 2.09 22.54
N LEU A 71 12.01 0.84 22.69
CA LEU A 71 12.69 -0.18 23.49
C LEU A 71 13.71 -0.98 22.68
N GLY A 72 13.39 -1.32 21.43
CA GLY A 72 14.14 -2.30 20.63
C GLY A 72 15.07 -1.70 19.57
N ALA A 73 14.89 -0.41 19.17
CA ALA A 73 15.60 0.14 18.01
C ALA A 73 17.12 0.14 18.19
N ALA A 74 17.62 0.38 19.39
CA ALA A 74 19.07 0.37 19.67
C ALA A 74 19.68 -1.02 19.41
N ALA A 75 19.03 -2.09 19.86
CA ALA A 75 19.48 -3.46 19.64
C ALA A 75 19.41 -3.87 18.17
N VAL A 76 18.33 -3.48 17.46
CA VAL A 76 18.21 -3.70 16.01
C VAL A 76 19.31 -2.93 15.25
N ALA A 77 19.55 -1.67 15.58
CA ALA A 77 20.61 -0.86 14.96
C ALA A 77 22.00 -1.47 15.19
N ALA A 78 22.30 -1.94 16.40
CA ALA A 78 23.56 -2.61 16.73
C ALA A 78 23.77 -3.90 15.90
N SER A 79 22.72 -4.54 15.41
CA SER A 79 22.85 -5.71 14.54
C SER A 79 23.30 -5.38 13.11
N GLY A 80 23.40 -4.11 12.71
CA GLY A 80 23.77 -3.66 11.37
C GLY A 80 22.72 -3.94 10.29
N ARG A 81 21.56 -4.51 10.65
CA ARG A 81 20.48 -4.80 9.73
C ARG A 81 19.67 -3.53 9.39
N ARG A 82 19.19 -3.48 8.15
CA ARG A 82 18.37 -2.36 7.66
C ARG A 82 16.87 -2.67 7.76
N PRO A 83 16.01 -1.69 7.98
CA PRO A 83 14.56 -1.91 7.94
C PRO A 83 14.11 -2.48 6.60
N LEU A 84 13.27 -3.51 6.66
CA LEU A 84 12.71 -4.17 5.48
C LEU A 84 11.64 -3.29 4.83
N SER A 85 11.88 -2.83 3.61
CA SER A 85 10.89 -2.11 2.82
C SER A 85 10.06 -3.05 1.93
N THR A 86 8.85 -2.60 1.55
CA THR A 86 7.98 -3.38 0.67
C THR A 86 8.62 -3.75 -0.68
N PRO A 87 9.34 -2.84 -1.38
CA PRO A 87 10.01 -3.19 -2.62
C PRO A 87 11.10 -4.27 -2.45
N VAL A 88 11.84 -4.23 -1.34
CA VAL A 88 12.86 -5.27 -1.04
C VAL A 88 12.20 -6.62 -0.80
N LEU A 89 11.10 -6.64 -0.03
CA LEU A 89 10.32 -7.86 0.20
C LEU A 89 9.75 -8.41 -1.12
N ALA A 90 9.17 -7.56 -1.96
CA ALA A 90 8.65 -7.95 -3.27
C ALA A 90 9.75 -8.52 -4.18
N GLY A 91 10.93 -7.89 -4.20
CA GLY A 91 12.10 -8.40 -4.92
C GLY A 91 12.56 -9.77 -4.42
N ALA A 92 12.56 -10.00 -3.10
CA ALA A 92 12.90 -11.29 -2.52
C ALA A 92 11.87 -12.38 -2.88
N VAL A 93 10.57 -12.06 -2.87
CA VAL A 93 9.50 -12.98 -3.30
C VAL A 93 9.70 -13.37 -4.76
N ARG A 94 9.93 -12.40 -5.66
CA ARG A 94 10.20 -12.66 -7.08
C ARG A 94 11.42 -13.56 -7.29
N ALA A 95 12.51 -13.29 -6.57
CA ALA A 95 13.71 -14.10 -6.67
C ALA A 95 13.47 -15.54 -6.22
N VAL A 96 12.75 -15.76 -5.10
CA VAL A 96 12.39 -17.11 -4.64
C VAL A 96 11.50 -17.84 -5.65
N LEU A 97 10.53 -17.13 -6.26
CA LEU A 97 9.67 -17.73 -7.30
C LEU A 97 10.42 -18.02 -8.60
N ALA A 98 11.44 -17.24 -8.94
CA ALA A 98 12.29 -17.50 -10.11
C ALA A 98 13.20 -18.72 -9.90
N ASP A 99 13.76 -18.87 -8.68
CA ASP A 99 14.61 -19.99 -8.32
C ASP A 99 13.80 -21.29 -8.20
N GLU A 100 12.63 -21.23 -7.55
CA GLU A 100 11.77 -22.40 -7.29
C GLU A 100 10.30 -22.00 -7.27
N PRO A 101 9.62 -21.97 -8.43
CA PRO A 101 8.23 -21.52 -8.54
C PRO A 101 7.22 -22.47 -7.85
N GLY A 102 7.51 -23.75 -7.74
CA GLY A 102 6.66 -24.76 -7.10
C GLY A 102 5.23 -24.75 -7.65
N HIS A 103 4.25 -24.74 -6.74
CA HIS A 103 2.82 -24.69 -7.07
C HIS A 103 2.41 -23.44 -7.89
N PHE A 104 3.22 -22.38 -7.85
CA PHE A 104 2.96 -21.11 -8.55
C PHE A 104 3.52 -21.06 -9.97
N GLY A 105 4.12 -22.16 -10.51
CA GLY A 105 4.83 -22.19 -11.80
C GLY A 105 4.11 -21.47 -12.94
N GLY A 106 2.80 -21.73 -13.11
CA GLY A 106 2.00 -21.10 -14.17
C GLY A 106 1.68 -19.61 -13.96
N VAL A 107 1.90 -19.06 -12.76
CA VAL A 107 1.55 -17.69 -12.38
C VAL A 107 2.65 -16.95 -11.61
N ALA A 108 3.86 -17.51 -11.60
CA ALA A 108 4.99 -16.98 -10.79
C ALA A 108 5.37 -15.56 -11.18
N SER A 109 5.30 -15.22 -12.46
CA SER A 109 5.59 -13.88 -12.98
C SER A 109 4.43 -12.89 -12.86
N HIS A 110 3.23 -13.35 -12.46
CA HIS A 110 2.06 -12.47 -12.43
C HIS A 110 2.10 -11.52 -11.20
N PRO A 111 1.91 -10.20 -11.39
CA PRO A 111 2.01 -9.22 -10.29
C PRO A 111 1.04 -9.48 -9.13
N ALA A 112 -0.13 -10.11 -9.38
CA ALA A 112 -1.09 -10.45 -8.31
C ALA A 112 -0.56 -11.58 -7.43
N THR A 113 0.20 -12.55 -7.97
CA THR A 113 0.86 -13.60 -7.19
C THR A 113 1.89 -13.01 -6.25
N GLU A 114 2.76 -12.12 -6.76
CA GLU A 114 3.73 -11.39 -5.94
C GLU A 114 3.05 -10.63 -4.80
N ARG A 115 2.04 -9.80 -5.11
CA ARG A 115 1.31 -9.03 -4.08
C ARG A 115 0.66 -9.91 -3.02
N SER A 116 0.08 -11.05 -3.44
CA SER A 116 -0.55 -12.00 -2.53
C SER A 116 0.46 -12.67 -1.61
N LEU A 117 1.62 -13.08 -2.13
CA LEU A 117 2.69 -13.70 -1.35
C LEU A 117 3.40 -12.69 -0.43
N VAL A 118 3.57 -11.43 -0.84
CA VAL A 118 4.05 -10.35 0.03
C VAL A 118 3.09 -10.15 1.21
N ARG A 119 1.78 -10.16 0.97
CA ARG A 119 0.77 -10.07 2.04
C ARG A 119 0.81 -11.30 2.94
N ALA A 120 0.84 -12.48 2.36
CA ALA A 120 0.94 -13.75 3.10
C ALA A 120 2.20 -13.80 3.96
N HIS A 121 3.35 -13.38 3.44
CA HIS A 121 4.61 -13.32 4.17
C HIS A 121 4.50 -12.45 5.43
N ARG A 122 3.87 -11.28 5.34
CA ARG A 122 3.66 -10.39 6.50
C ARG A 122 2.79 -11.05 7.55
N THR A 123 1.68 -11.67 7.15
CA THR A 123 0.79 -12.39 8.07
C THR A 123 1.50 -13.59 8.73
N LEU A 124 2.23 -14.38 7.95
CA LEU A 124 2.95 -15.56 8.44
C LEU A 124 4.13 -15.20 9.35
N SER A 125 4.68 -13.98 9.25
CA SER A 125 5.73 -13.51 10.15
C SER A 125 5.27 -13.44 11.62
N GLU A 126 3.97 -13.38 11.86
CA GLU A 126 3.37 -13.41 13.20
C GLU A 126 3.11 -14.84 13.72
N VAL A 127 3.27 -15.84 12.85
CA VAL A 127 2.98 -17.24 13.16
C VAL A 127 4.22 -17.97 13.62
N GLY A 128 4.17 -18.58 14.78
CA GLY A 128 5.28 -19.39 15.31
C GLY A 128 5.53 -20.68 14.49
N PRO A 129 6.70 -21.33 14.68
CA PRO A 129 7.12 -22.50 13.90
C PRO A 129 6.08 -23.62 13.85
N THR A 130 5.49 -23.99 14.98
CA THR A 130 4.45 -25.04 15.08
C THR A 130 3.19 -24.66 14.30
N GLY A 131 2.81 -23.37 14.31
CA GLY A 131 1.68 -22.87 13.52
C GLY A 131 1.96 -22.96 12.02
N LEU A 132 3.16 -22.64 11.58
CA LEU A 132 3.58 -22.77 10.18
C LEU A 132 3.59 -24.24 9.72
N GLU A 133 4.01 -25.18 10.58
CA GLU A 133 3.96 -26.62 10.26
C GLU A 133 2.51 -27.11 10.11
N ARG A 134 1.63 -26.71 11.03
CA ARG A 134 0.20 -27.03 10.93
C ARG A 134 -0.44 -26.47 9.66
N LEU A 135 -0.12 -25.23 9.30
CA LEU A 135 -0.58 -24.61 8.06
C LEU A 135 -0.07 -25.38 6.83
N ALA A 136 1.22 -25.72 6.81
CA ALA A 136 1.80 -26.48 5.69
C ALA A 136 1.13 -27.84 5.48
N ALA A 137 0.65 -28.46 6.55
CA ALA A 137 -0.03 -29.75 6.49
C ALA A 137 -1.46 -29.69 5.92
N THR A 138 -2.06 -28.49 5.77
CA THR A 138 -3.48 -28.36 5.34
C THR A 138 -3.70 -28.62 3.85
N SER A 139 -2.76 -28.23 3.00
CA SER A 139 -2.83 -28.46 1.54
C SER A 139 -1.48 -28.24 0.86
N PRO A 140 -1.26 -28.81 -0.35
CA PRO A 140 -0.04 -28.57 -1.13
C PRO A 140 0.20 -27.09 -1.43
N ARG A 141 -0.88 -26.31 -1.72
CA ARG A 141 -0.79 -24.85 -1.93
C ARG A 141 -0.29 -24.15 -0.67
N THR A 142 -0.84 -24.47 0.49
CA THR A 142 -0.46 -23.86 1.76
C THR A 142 0.96 -24.25 2.16
N ALA A 143 1.36 -25.49 1.91
CA ALA A 143 2.75 -25.93 2.09
C ALA A 143 3.71 -25.06 1.28
N ASP A 144 3.35 -24.76 0.04
CA ASP A 144 4.19 -23.97 -0.85
C ASP A 144 4.20 -22.47 -0.46
N VAL A 145 3.09 -21.92 0.03
CA VAL A 145 3.08 -20.57 0.64
C VAL A 145 4.04 -20.50 1.83
N VAL A 146 4.04 -21.51 2.70
CA VAL A 146 4.95 -21.58 3.86
C VAL A 146 6.40 -21.77 3.40
N ARG A 147 6.66 -22.57 2.38
CA ARG A 147 7.99 -22.74 1.77
C ARG A 147 8.52 -21.37 1.28
N VAL A 148 7.74 -20.65 0.47
CA VAL A 148 8.12 -19.33 -0.03
C VAL A 148 8.38 -18.36 1.13
N HIS A 149 7.51 -18.36 2.15
CA HIS A 149 7.69 -17.53 3.35
C HIS A 149 9.04 -17.81 4.04
N ARG A 150 9.39 -19.09 4.23
CA ARG A 150 10.66 -19.50 4.86
C ARG A 150 11.87 -19.09 4.02
N ALA A 151 11.84 -19.38 2.72
CA ALA A 151 12.93 -19.02 1.80
C ALA A 151 13.15 -17.50 1.73
N VAL A 152 12.08 -16.70 1.68
CA VAL A 152 12.16 -15.24 1.74
C VAL A 152 12.75 -14.76 3.06
N SER A 153 12.32 -15.35 4.19
CA SER A 153 12.84 -15.01 5.53
C SER A 153 14.34 -15.29 5.64
N GLU A 154 14.80 -16.45 5.18
CA GLU A 154 16.20 -16.83 5.19
C GLU A 154 17.07 -15.87 4.34
N ARG A 155 16.57 -15.51 3.15
CA ARG A 155 17.26 -14.59 2.23
C ARG A 155 17.40 -13.18 2.78
N LEU A 156 16.41 -12.71 3.53
CA LEU A 156 16.36 -11.34 4.06
C LEU A 156 17.02 -11.18 5.43
N ARG A 157 16.92 -12.17 6.30
CA ARG A 157 17.38 -12.11 7.71
C ARG A 157 18.82 -11.63 7.91
N PRO A 158 19.80 -11.94 7.05
CA PRO A 158 21.18 -11.47 7.28
C PRO A 158 21.36 -9.95 7.13
N ARG A 159 20.50 -9.28 6.36
CA ARG A 159 20.68 -7.88 5.96
C ARG A 159 19.52 -6.96 6.38
N PHE A 160 18.35 -7.52 6.64
CA PHE A 160 17.14 -6.75 6.90
C PHE A 160 16.48 -7.19 8.21
N SER A 161 15.83 -6.22 8.86
CA SER A 161 14.99 -6.43 10.04
C SER A 161 13.55 -6.07 9.70
N ASN A 162 12.62 -6.88 10.16
CA ASN A 162 11.19 -6.63 10.06
C ASN A 162 10.60 -6.16 11.40
N GLU A 163 9.29 -5.91 11.43
CA GLU A 163 8.57 -5.47 12.63
C GLU A 163 8.66 -6.51 13.76
N GLN A 164 8.65 -7.80 13.45
CA GLN A 164 8.75 -8.86 14.47
C GLN A 164 10.14 -8.94 15.10
N ASP A 165 11.19 -8.63 14.35
CA ASP A 165 12.54 -8.51 14.90
C ASP A 165 12.63 -7.33 15.88
N LEU A 166 11.98 -6.21 15.55
CA LEU A 166 11.92 -5.04 16.42
C LEU A 166 11.15 -5.33 17.71
N VAL A 167 9.98 -5.97 17.58
CA VAL A 167 9.17 -6.36 18.75
C VAL A 167 9.92 -7.35 19.64
N ARG A 168 10.61 -8.34 19.08
CA ARG A 168 11.42 -9.29 19.83
C ARG A 168 12.55 -8.58 20.58
N ALA A 169 13.28 -7.70 19.89
CA ALA A 169 14.34 -6.91 20.52
C ALA A 169 13.80 -6.01 21.64
N ALA A 170 12.57 -5.49 21.50
CA ALA A 170 11.89 -4.72 22.55
C ALA A 170 11.54 -5.60 23.75
N VAL A 171 10.99 -6.79 23.53
CA VAL A 171 10.71 -7.75 24.61
C VAL A 171 11.95 -8.10 25.39
N ASP A 172 13.05 -8.42 24.69
CA ASP A 172 14.33 -8.76 25.30
C ASP A 172 14.95 -7.57 26.08
N ALA A 173 14.67 -6.34 25.65
CA ALA A 173 15.17 -5.13 26.30
C ALA A 173 14.38 -4.72 27.56
N VAL A 174 13.12 -5.10 27.70
CA VAL A 174 12.27 -4.70 28.85
C VAL A 174 12.92 -4.97 30.20
N PRO A 175 13.47 -6.18 30.50
CA PRO A 175 14.07 -6.45 31.80
C PRO A 175 15.35 -5.62 32.07
N THR A 176 16.02 -5.15 31.02
CA THR A 176 17.35 -4.50 31.11
C THR A 176 17.32 -3.00 30.84
N SER A 177 16.12 -2.41 30.61
CA SER A 177 15.95 -1.00 30.26
C SER A 177 15.11 -0.22 31.29
N PRO A 178 15.42 -0.29 32.61
CA PRO A 178 14.66 0.42 33.64
C PRO A 178 14.52 1.92 33.40
N PRO A 179 15.56 2.66 32.89
CA PRO A 179 15.43 4.11 32.67
C PRO A 179 14.34 4.45 31.66
N VAL A 180 14.28 3.74 30.52
CA VAL A 180 13.26 3.98 29.47
C VAL A 180 11.86 3.71 30.00
N LEU A 181 11.68 2.63 30.76
CA LEU A 181 10.41 2.31 31.42
C LEU A 181 10.02 3.34 32.48
N ALA A 182 10.99 3.86 33.22
CA ALA A 182 10.76 4.95 34.18
C ALA A 182 10.29 6.24 33.48
N ASP A 183 10.91 6.59 32.36
CA ASP A 183 10.54 7.77 31.56
C ASP A 183 9.16 7.62 30.93
N LEU A 184 8.76 6.39 30.56
CA LEU A 184 7.41 6.10 30.08
C LEU A 184 6.35 6.30 31.16
N GLY A 185 6.70 6.10 32.44
CA GLY A 185 5.77 6.10 33.56
C GLY A 185 4.72 4.99 33.45
N PRO A 186 3.75 4.93 34.37
CA PRO A 186 2.65 3.97 34.28
C PRO A 186 2.00 3.98 32.91
N THR A 187 1.69 2.78 32.39
CA THR A 187 1.20 2.61 31.01
C THR A 187 -0.28 2.21 31.03
N ILE A 188 -1.06 2.85 30.17
CA ILE A 188 -2.48 2.54 29.92
C ILE A 188 -2.60 1.97 28.51
N LEU A 189 -3.12 0.77 28.34
CA LEU A 189 -3.57 0.28 27.05
C LEU A 189 -5.00 0.74 26.82
N PHE A 190 -5.18 1.68 25.90
CA PHE A 190 -6.46 2.36 25.66
C PHE A 190 -7.11 1.86 24.37
N LEU A 191 -8.33 1.36 24.50
CA LEU A 191 -9.17 0.83 23.41
C LEU A 191 -8.42 -0.15 22.50
N PRO A 192 -7.80 -1.21 23.08
CA PRO A 192 -7.16 -2.22 22.27
C PRO A 192 -8.17 -2.81 21.28
N GLN A 193 -7.66 -3.09 20.09
CA GLN A 193 -8.35 -3.89 19.09
C GLN A 193 -7.69 -5.27 19.06
N ARG A 194 -7.64 -5.93 17.92
CA ARG A 194 -6.89 -7.16 17.75
C ARG A 194 -5.38 -6.88 17.90
N LEU A 195 -4.78 -7.44 18.95
CA LEU A 195 -3.33 -7.45 19.11
C LEU A 195 -2.71 -8.61 18.33
N SER A 196 -1.56 -8.36 17.68
CA SER A 196 -0.73 -9.44 17.18
C SER A 196 -0.05 -10.17 18.34
N SER A 197 0.40 -11.41 18.11
CA SER A 197 1.08 -12.18 19.14
C SER A 197 2.35 -11.47 19.65
N GLY A 198 3.10 -10.82 18.77
CA GLY A 198 4.26 -10.02 19.16
C GLY A 198 3.89 -8.81 20.03
N GLN A 199 2.84 -8.08 19.65
CA GLN A 199 2.35 -6.94 20.45
C GLN A 199 1.86 -7.40 21.84
N ALA A 200 1.14 -8.54 21.90
CA ALA A 200 0.71 -9.12 23.17
C ALA A 200 1.91 -9.50 24.06
N HIS A 201 2.92 -10.16 23.51
CA HIS A 201 4.14 -10.50 24.27
C HIS A 201 4.88 -9.26 24.79
N LEU A 202 4.98 -8.20 24.00
CA LEU A 202 5.59 -6.94 24.43
C LEU A 202 4.83 -6.31 25.59
N LEU A 203 3.49 -6.20 25.46
CA LEU A 203 2.65 -5.62 26.51
C LEU A 203 2.66 -6.47 27.78
N GLN A 204 2.69 -7.80 27.64
CA GLN A 204 2.86 -8.72 28.78
C GLN A 204 4.20 -8.53 29.47
N ALA A 205 5.30 -8.50 28.71
CA ALA A 205 6.63 -8.23 29.27
C ALA A 205 6.68 -6.90 30.03
N ILE A 206 6.04 -5.85 29.49
CA ILE A 206 5.91 -4.59 30.20
C ILE A 206 5.09 -4.75 31.48
N ALA A 207 3.96 -5.46 31.46
CA ALA A 207 3.12 -5.69 32.63
C ALA A 207 3.83 -6.47 33.76
N ASP A 208 4.76 -7.34 33.40
CA ASP A 208 5.56 -8.13 34.37
C ASP A 208 6.61 -7.26 35.11
N HIS A 209 7.05 -6.17 34.50
CA HIS A 209 8.12 -5.32 35.05
C HIS A 209 7.67 -3.89 35.38
N HIS A 210 6.47 -3.51 34.92
CA HIS A 210 5.98 -2.16 35.02
C HIS A 210 4.45 -2.12 35.18
N ARG A 211 3.89 -1.02 35.67
CA ARG A 211 2.46 -0.91 35.89
C ARG A 211 1.73 -0.72 34.55
N LEU A 212 0.87 -1.66 34.21
CA LEU A 212 -0.01 -1.62 33.06
C LEU A 212 -1.48 -1.72 33.48
N SER A 213 -2.33 -0.79 33.02
CA SER A 213 -3.78 -0.88 33.10
C SER A 213 -4.41 -0.92 31.72
N VAL A 214 -5.61 -1.46 31.59
CA VAL A 214 -6.32 -1.62 30.32
C VAL A 214 -7.70 -0.97 30.43
N ILE A 215 -8.03 -0.13 29.46
CA ILE A 215 -9.39 0.38 29.24
C ILE A 215 -9.87 -0.19 27.91
N ALA A 216 -10.74 -1.18 27.99
CA ALA A 216 -11.26 -1.93 26.84
C ALA A 216 -12.62 -1.38 26.41
N GLY A 217 -12.76 -1.06 25.13
CA GLY A 217 -14.03 -0.66 24.54
C GLY A 217 -14.94 -1.86 24.30
N ILE A 218 -16.22 -1.68 24.60
CA ILE A 218 -17.25 -2.71 24.35
C ILE A 218 -18.41 -2.14 23.55
N THR A 219 -19.00 -3.00 22.72
CA THR A 219 -20.20 -2.70 21.92
C THR A 219 -21.47 -3.30 22.52
N GLY A 220 -21.33 -4.22 23.48
CA GLY A 220 -22.44 -5.01 24.02
C GLY A 220 -22.79 -6.23 23.17
N SER A 221 -22.14 -6.43 22.02
CA SER A 221 -22.23 -7.64 21.21
C SER A 221 -21.06 -8.57 21.52
N ALA A 222 -21.33 -9.74 22.07
CA ALA A 222 -20.29 -10.72 22.40
C ALA A 222 -19.43 -11.11 21.17
N GLU A 223 -20.03 -11.17 19.98
CA GLU A 223 -19.31 -11.48 18.74
C GLU A 223 -18.32 -10.37 18.40
N ALA A 224 -18.76 -9.12 18.41
CA ALA A 224 -17.92 -7.95 18.09
C ALA A 224 -16.83 -7.76 19.17
N ASP A 225 -17.14 -7.96 20.43
CA ASP A 225 -16.24 -7.74 21.55
C ASP A 225 -15.22 -8.88 21.73
N SER A 226 -15.47 -10.07 21.13
CA SER A 226 -14.63 -11.27 21.27
C SER A 226 -13.16 -11.05 20.86
N ALA A 227 -12.89 -10.20 19.89
CA ALA A 227 -11.51 -9.91 19.45
C ALA A 227 -10.75 -9.07 20.49
N VAL A 228 -11.44 -8.10 21.10
CA VAL A 228 -10.91 -7.26 22.18
C VAL A 228 -10.67 -8.11 23.43
N GLN A 229 -11.65 -8.94 23.81
CA GLN A 229 -11.52 -9.88 24.92
C GLN A 229 -10.29 -10.78 24.78
N ARG A 230 -10.13 -11.46 23.64
CA ARG A 230 -8.95 -12.30 23.38
C ARG A 230 -7.64 -11.50 23.46
N SER A 231 -7.64 -10.26 23.02
CA SER A 231 -6.45 -9.40 23.10
C SER A 231 -6.10 -9.07 24.55
N VAL A 232 -7.09 -8.78 25.40
CA VAL A 232 -6.91 -8.55 26.84
C VAL A 232 -6.42 -9.82 27.54
N GLU A 233 -7.03 -10.96 27.25
CA GLU A 233 -6.64 -12.26 27.82
C GLU A 233 -5.21 -12.66 27.38
N SER A 234 -4.82 -12.34 26.14
CA SER A 234 -3.48 -12.68 25.63
C SER A 234 -2.33 -11.94 26.32
N ILE A 235 -2.60 -10.83 27.01
CA ILE A 235 -1.62 -10.10 27.82
C ILE A 235 -1.72 -10.45 29.32
N GLY A 236 -2.53 -11.44 29.69
CA GLY A 236 -2.73 -11.84 31.08
C GLY A 236 -3.77 -11.00 31.84
N GLY A 237 -4.57 -10.18 31.15
CA GLY A 237 -5.70 -9.46 31.74
C GLY A 237 -6.91 -10.38 31.95
N THR A 238 -7.69 -10.12 32.98
CA THR A 238 -8.95 -10.84 33.23
C THR A 238 -10.10 -10.01 32.67
N TRP A 239 -10.87 -10.61 31.75
CA TRP A 239 -12.06 -9.94 31.22
C TRP A 239 -13.15 -9.87 32.30
N PRO A 240 -13.74 -8.69 32.58
CA PRO A 240 -14.78 -8.54 33.60
C PRO A 240 -16.00 -9.39 33.26
N SER A 241 -16.54 -10.09 34.25
CA SER A 241 -17.75 -10.90 34.10
C SER A 241 -19.00 -10.03 34.25
N GLY A 242 -19.95 -10.17 33.33
CA GLY A 242 -21.27 -9.56 33.42
C GLY A 242 -21.78 -9.03 32.09
N PRO A 243 -23.09 -8.98 31.87
CA PRO A 243 -23.68 -8.40 30.68
C PRO A 243 -23.56 -6.87 30.74
N THR A 244 -22.86 -6.26 29.81
CA THR A 244 -22.90 -4.82 29.63
C THR A 244 -23.82 -4.50 28.47
N VAL A 245 -24.96 -3.90 28.74
CA VAL A 245 -25.89 -3.45 27.72
C VAL A 245 -25.40 -2.10 27.19
N VAL A 246 -25.00 -2.07 25.95
CA VAL A 246 -24.68 -0.83 25.24
C VAL A 246 -25.82 -0.55 24.28
N PRO A 247 -26.47 0.63 24.34
CA PRO A 247 -27.53 0.98 23.40
C PRO A 247 -27.01 0.99 21.97
N ALA A 248 -27.79 0.44 21.03
CA ALA A 248 -27.50 0.60 19.63
C ALA A 248 -27.58 2.09 19.22
N ILE A 249 -26.58 2.59 18.54
CA ILE A 249 -26.51 3.98 18.08
C ILE A 249 -26.79 4.10 16.57
N ALA A 250 -26.85 2.98 15.84
CA ALA A 250 -27.21 2.97 14.43
C ALA A 250 -28.74 3.17 14.29
N ASP A 251 -29.13 4.14 13.49
CA ASP A 251 -30.54 4.49 13.25
C ASP A 251 -30.99 4.17 11.82
N HIS A 252 -30.04 3.87 10.93
CA HIS A 252 -30.33 3.54 9.53
C HIS A 252 -29.55 2.31 9.07
N ALA A 253 -30.24 1.45 8.31
CA ALA A 253 -29.62 0.38 7.54
C ALA A 253 -30.03 0.55 6.08
N LEU A 254 -29.06 0.54 5.17
CA LEU A 254 -29.25 0.76 3.75
C LEU A 254 -28.83 -0.49 2.98
N SER A 255 -29.70 -0.92 2.04
CA SER A 255 -29.37 -1.93 1.05
C SER A 255 -29.55 -1.34 -0.33
N VAL A 256 -28.53 -1.42 -1.18
CA VAL A 256 -28.49 -0.83 -2.52
C VAL A 256 -27.93 -1.83 -3.52
N SER A 257 -27.98 -1.49 -4.81
CA SER A 257 -27.61 -2.40 -5.89
C SER A 257 -26.12 -2.61 -6.04
N ASP A 258 -25.30 -1.58 -5.81
CA ASP A 258 -23.85 -1.61 -6.00
C ASP A 258 -23.12 -0.55 -5.15
N ALA A 259 -21.78 -0.58 -5.20
CA ALA A 259 -20.92 0.32 -4.44
C ALA A 259 -21.08 1.80 -4.82
N ASP A 260 -21.44 2.11 -6.07
CA ASP A 260 -21.62 3.47 -6.53
C ASP A 260 -22.93 4.06 -5.96
N ASP A 261 -24.01 3.28 -5.96
CA ASP A 261 -25.25 3.65 -5.30
C ASP A 261 -25.09 3.79 -3.78
N GLU A 262 -24.29 2.93 -3.15
CA GLU A 262 -23.98 3.01 -1.72
C GLU A 262 -23.28 4.33 -1.38
N VAL A 263 -22.27 4.71 -2.16
CA VAL A 263 -21.56 5.98 -1.97
C VAL A 263 -22.44 7.17 -2.21
N ARG A 264 -23.30 7.16 -3.26
CA ARG A 264 -24.27 8.23 -3.50
C ARG A 264 -25.25 8.41 -2.34
N HIS A 265 -25.71 7.31 -1.73
CA HIS A 265 -26.59 7.38 -0.57
C HIS A 265 -25.86 7.89 0.67
N ALA A 266 -24.64 7.39 0.93
CA ALA A 266 -23.80 7.91 2.02
C ALA A 266 -23.57 9.41 1.88
N LEU A 267 -23.31 9.91 0.66
CA LEU A 267 -23.13 11.33 0.41
C LEU A 267 -24.41 12.14 0.69
N ARG A 268 -25.58 11.63 0.32
CA ARG A 268 -26.88 12.29 0.67
C ARG A 268 -27.02 12.42 2.19
N LEU A 269 -26.69 11.36 2.95
CA LEU A 269 -26.72 11.39 4.42
C LEU A 269 -25.73 12.42 5.00
N VAL A 270 -24.54 12.54 4.41
CA VAL A 270 -23.55 13.58 4.78
C VAL A 270 -24.13 14.97 4.55
N ILE A 271 -24.70 15.23 3.38
CA ILE A 271 -25.31 16.50 3.02
C ILE A 271 -26.49 16.84 3.96
N ASP A 272 -27.34 15.87 4.24
CA ASP A 272 -28.47 16.06 5.14
C ASP A 272 -28.06 16.32 6.58
N ALA A 273 -27.00 15.64 7.07
CA ALA A 273 -26.43 15.92 8.38
C ALA A 273 -25.84 17.33 8.45
N ALA A 274 -25.11 17.76 7.42
CA ALA A 274 -24.56 19.11 7.33
C ALA A 274 -25.66 20.18 7.29
N ARG A 275 -26.74 19.94 6.52
CA ARG A 275 -27.91 20.83 6.47
C ARG A 275 -28.65 20.95 7.80
N ARG A 276 -28.65 19.88 8.61
CA ARG A 276 -29.17 19.91 9.99
C ARG A 276 -28.25 20.59 10.99
N GLY A 277 -27.11 21.11 10.54
CA GLY A 277 -26.16 21.87 11.36
C GLY A 277 -25.02 21.03 11.96
N THR A 278 -24.86 19.76 11.56
CA THR A 278 -23.70 18.98 11.98
C THR A 278 -22.44 19.50 11.27
N PRO A 279 -21.41 19.96 11.99
CA PRO A 279 -20.17 20.42 11.37
C PRO A 279 -19.52 19.30 10.57
N LEU A 280 -19.02 19.57 9.36
CA LEU A 280 -18.37 18.56 8.48
C LEU A 280 -17.23 17.84 9.19
N GLY A 281 -16.45 18.53 10.02
CA GLY A 281 -15.37 17.91 10.80
C GLY A 281 -15.84 16.91 11.88
N ARG A 282 -17.15 16.74 12.07
CA ARG A 282 -17.76 15.73 12.95
C ARG A 282 -18.49 14.61 12.20
N ILE A 283 -18.40 14.62 10.89
CA ILE A 283 -18.96 13.57 10.03
C ILE A 283 -17.81 12.70 9.54
N ALA A 284 -17.99 11.38 9.60
CA ALA A 284 -17.02 10.43 9.07
C ALA A 284 -17.72 9.39 8.21
N VAL A 285 -17.12 9.05 7.08
CA VAL A 285 -17.52 7.92 6.22
C VAL A 285 -16.49 6.82 6.37
N LEU A 286 -16.91 5.67 6.86
CA LEU A 286 -16.06 4.51 7.08
C LEU A 286 -16.36 3.43 6.04
N TYR A 287 -15.33 2.77 5.54
CA TYR A 287 -15.46 1.69 4.55
C TYR A 287 -14.54 0.53 4.87
N GLY A 288 -14.97 -0.70 4.61
CA GLY A 288 -14.23 -1.92 4.94
C GLY A 288 -13.08 -2.23 3.99
N THR A 289 -13.19 -1.84 2.73
CA THR A 289 -12.17 -2.08 1.70
C THR A 289 -11.83 -0.79 0.95
N ARG A 290 -10.53 -0.62 0.64
CA ARG A 290 -10.08 0.59 -0.05
C ARG A 290 -10.62 0.65 -1.49
N ASP A 291 -10.59 -0.47 -2.19
CA ASP A 291 -11.08 -0.57 -3.57
C ASP A 291 -12.47 -1.22 -3.57
N PRO A 292 -13.48 -0.60 -4.17
CA PRO A 292 -13.47 0.65 -4.94
C PRO A 292 -13.76 1.92 -4.10
N TYR A 293 -14.09 1.79 -2.81
CA TYR A 293 -14.72 2.83 -2.00
C TYR A 293 -13.90 4.11 -1.84
N ALA A 294 -12.59 4.01 -1.60
CA ALA A 294 -11.75 5.19 -1.39
C ALA A 294 -11.78 6.15 -2.59
N ARG A 295 -11.83 5.62 -3.81
CA ARG A 295 -11.96 6.40 -5.03
C ARG A 295 -13.36 6.97 -5.18
N LEU A 296 -14.39 6.12 -5.09
CA LEU A 296 -15.77 6.54 -5.27
C LEU A 296 -16.20 7.62 -4.28
N ILE A 297 -15.79 7.49 -3.00
CA ILE A 297 -16.10 8.50 -1.97
C ILE A 297 -15.36 9.80 -2.26
N GLY A 298 -14.06 9.76 -2.59
CA GLY A 298 -13.29 10.93 -2.93
C GLY A 298 -13.88 11.67 -4.14
N ASP A 299 -14.10 10.95 -5.25
CA ASP A 299 -14.66 11.52 -6.48
C ASP A 299 -16.07 12.13 -6.24
N ALA A 300 -16.90 11.48 -5.42
CA ALA A 300 -18.25 11.97 -5.11
C ALA A 300 -18.23 13.22 -4.20
N LEU A 301 -17.34 13.29 -3.21
CA LEU A 301 -17.17 14.45 -2.34
C LEU A 301 -16.58 15.65 -3.11
N ASP A 302 -15.59 15.40 -3.98
CA ASP A 302 -15.01 16.41 -4.85
C ASP A 302 -16.05 16.98 -5.83
N ALA A 303 -16.87 16.11 -6.46
CA ALA A 303 -17.93 16.51 -7.35
C ALA A 303 -19.04 17.33 -6.67
N ALA A 304 -19.23 17.13 -5.36
CA ALA A 304 -20.18 17.88 -4.54
C ALA A 304 -19.57 19.14 -3.89
N ASP A 305 -18.31 19.46 -4.16
CA ASP A 305 -17.56 20.56 -3.54
C ASP A 305 -17.58 20.52 -1.99
N ILE A 306 -17.54 19.30 -1.44
CA ILE A 306 -17.50 19.07 0.02
C ILE A 306 -16.05 18.85 0.45
N PRO A 307 -15.50 19.74 1.32
CA PRO A 307 -14.14 19.56 1.82
C PRO A 307 -14.05 18.30 2.71
N TRP A 308 -13.10 17.45 2.42
CA TRP A 308 -12.89 16.21 3.13
C TRP A 308 -11.41 15.94 3.43
N PHE A 309 -11.16 15.09 4.40
CA PHE A 309 -9.83 14.57 4.72
C PHE A 309 -9.88 13.06 4.83
N GLY A 310 -9.01 12.39 4.08
CA GLY A 310 -8.98 10.93 4.06
C GLY A 310 -7.67 10.38 3.52
N SER A 311 -7.59 9.07 3.42
CA SER A 311 -6.43 8.38 2.84
C SER A 311 -6.37 8.64 1.32
N SER A 312 -5.70 9.73 0.95
CA SER A 312 -5.50 10.15 -0.45
C SER A 312 -4.29 9.49 -1.11
N ILE A 313 -3.68 8.47 -0.53
CA ILE A 313 -2.55 7.78 -1.17
C ILE A 313 -3.09 7.07 -2.41
N ARG A 314 -2.99 7.74 -3.55
CA ARG A 314 -3.21 7.14 -4.87
C ARG A 314 -1.97 6.30 -5.18
N THR A 315 -2.15 5.03 -5.49
CA THR A 315 -1.06 4.21 -6.02
C THR A 315 -0.72 4.69 -7.44
N ALA A 316 0.53 4.53 -7.87
CA ALA A 316 0.96 4.99 -9.19
C ALA A 316 0.06 4.45 -10.32
N ASP A 317 -0.43 3.23 -10.19
CA ASP A 317 -1.33 2.56 -11.15
C ASP A 317 -2.75 3.14 -11.20
N THR A 318 -3.15 4.01 -10.29
CA THR A 318 -4.45 4.70 -10.36
C THR A 318 -4.43 5.97 -11.20
N SER A 319 -3.26 6.57 -11.42
CA SER A 319 -3.10 7.74 -12.28
C SER A 319 -2.79 7.33 -13.72
N LEU A 320 -3.21 8.15 -14.69
CA LEU A 320 -2.87 7.92 -16.10
C LEU A 320 -1.35 7.87 -16.30
N LEU A 321 -0.62 8.83 -15.74
CA LEU A 321 0.84 8.90 -15.86
C LEU A 321 1.52 7.68 -15.24
N GLY A 322 1.07 7.26 -14.06
CA GLY A 322 1.62 6.09 -13.37
C GLY A 322 1.37 4.78 -14.13
N ARG A 323 0.15 4.57 -14.65
CA ARG A 323 -0.15 3.41 -15.52
C ARG A 323 0.70 3.43 -16.79
N SER A 324 0.82 4.61 -17.44
CA SER A 324 1.63 4.76 -18.65
C SER A 324 3.10 4.46 -18.40
N LEU A 325 3.66 4.90 -17.28
CA LEU A 325 5.03 4.60 -16.90
C LEU A 325 5.21 3.11 -16.57
N LEU A 326 4.29 2.51 -15.80
CA LEU A 326 4.38 1.08 -15.46
C LEU A 326 4.28 0.19 -16.72
N ALA A 327 3.38 0.53 -17.64
CA ALA A 327 3.28 -0.16 -18.93
C ALA A 327 4.55 0.00 -19.78
N LEU A 328 5.13 1.21 -19.82
CA LEU A 328 6.40 1.47 -20.50
C LEU A 328 7.54 0.61 -19.92
N LEU A 329 7.65 0.53 -18.60
CA LEU A 329 8.68 -0.24 -17.91
C LEU A 329 8.54 -1.76 -18.12
N ALA A 330 7.33 -2.24 -18.43
CA ALA A 330 7.04 -3.65 -18.70
C ALA A 330 7.37 -4.09 -20.14
N LEU A 331 7.50 -3.15 -21.09
CA LEU A 331 7.73 -3.50 -22.52
C LEU A 331 8.94 -4.42 -22.75
N PRO A 332 10.10 -4.23 -22.08
CA PRO A 332 11.23 -5.15 -22.26
C PRO A 332 10.97 -6.56 -21.73
N ASP A 333 10.12 -6.73 -20.73
CA ASP A 333 9.79 -8.04 -20.15
C ASP A 333 8.90 -8.86 -21.09
N HIS A 334 8.23 -8.20 -22.04
CA HIS A 334 7.41 -8.77 -23.10
C HIS A 334 8.11 -8.73 -24.47
N ASP A 335 9.43 -8.62 -24.48
CA ASP A 335 10.26 -8.58 -25.71
C ASP A 335 9.78 -7.54 -26.73
N LEU A 336 9.34 -6.36 -26.27
CA LEU A 336 8.77 -5.30 -27.10
C LEU A 336 7.71 -5.85 -28.08
N SER A 337 6.82 -6.73 -27.62
CA SER A 337 5.77 -7.30 -28.48
C SER A 337 4.91 -6.20 -29.07
N ARG A 338 4.52 -6.35 -30.34
CA ARG A 338 3.69 -5.35 -31.02
C ARG A 338 2.39 -5.08 -30.27
N HIS A 339 1.79 -6.10 -29.68
CA HIS A 339 0.57 -5.97 -28.89
C HIS A 339 0.77 -5.00 -27.69
N GLU A 340 1.80 -5.23 -26.89
CA GLU A 340 2.08 -4.42 -25.71
C GLU A 340 2.50 -2.99 -26.08
N VAL A 341 3.35 -2.86 -27.12
CA VAL A 341 3.77 -1.53 -27.61
C VAL A 341 2.56 -0.74 -28.12
N THR A 342 1.70 -1.32 -28.95
CA THR A 342 0.50 -0.64 -29.47
C THR A 342 -0.50 -0.33 -28.37
N ALA A 343 -0.69 -1.23 -27.40
CA ALA A 343 -1.55 -0.99 -26.24
C ALA A 343 -1.02 0.19 -25.38
N TRP A 344 0.29 0.25 -25.13
CA TRP A 344 0.92 1.37 -24.44
C TRP A 344 0.79 2.68 -25.21
N LEU A 345 1.06 2.68 -26.52
CA LEU A 345 0.92 3.86 -27.38
C LEU A 345 -0.53 4.41 -27.38
N ALA A 346 -1.53 3.52 -27.42
CA ALA A 346 -2.94 3.90 -27.43
C ALA A 346 -3.45 4.37 -26.05
N GLY A 347 -2.89 3.82 -24.95
CA GLY A 347 -3.33 4.09 -23.58
C GLY A 347 -2.57 5.21 -22.87
N ALA A 348 -1.53 5.77 -23.47
CA ALA A 348 -0.65 6.76 -22.87
C ALA A 348 -0.54 8.04 -23.72
N PRO A 349 -0.28 9.21 -23.12
CA PRO A 349 -0.04 10.46 -23.86
C PRO A 349 1.39 10.49 -24.42
N VAL A 350 1.69 9.57 -25.34
CA VAL A 350 3.04 9.36 -25.87
C VAL A 350 3.44 10.48 -26.82
N ARG A 351 4.70 10.90 -26.69
CA ARG A 351 5.36 11.84 -27.61
C ARG A 351 6.35 11.14 -28.51
N GLY A 352 6.36 11.49 -29.78
CA GLY A 352 7.36 11.05 -30.75
C GLY A 352 8.72 11.72 -30.52
N ILE A 353 9.69 11.40 -31.37
CA ILE A 353 11.07 11.91 -31.29
C ILE A 353 11.11 13.46 -31.41
N ASP A 354 10.20 14.03 -32.18
CA ASP A 354 10.06 15.50 -32.40
C ASP A 354 9.30 16.20 -31.27
N ASN A 355 9.00 15.50 -30.17
CA ASN A 355 8.20 15.98 -29.04
C ASN A 355 6.73 16.32 -29.40
N ARG A 356 6.23 15.89 -30.56
CA ARG A 356 4.82 15.98 -30.94
C ARG A 356 4.06 14.75 -30.46
N PRO A 357 2.72 14.80 -30.34
CA PRO A 357 1.93 13.59 -30.09
C PRO A 357 2.25 12.50 -31.11
N ALA A 358 2.51 11.28 -30.63
CA ALA A 358 2.81 10.14 -31.47
C ALA A 358 1.63 9.82 -32.40
N PRO A 359 1.86 9.57 -33.71
CA PRO A 359 0.80 9.24 -34.67
C PRO A 359 0.39 7.77 -34.55
N VAL A 360 -0.21 7.40 -33.38
CA VAL A 360 -0.46 6.01 -32.94
C VAL A 360 -1.17 5.18 -34.01
N ALA A 361 -2.23 5.70 -34.63
CA ALA A 361 -3.01 4.96 -35.64
C ALA A 361 -2.18 4.69 -36.92
N ALA A 362 -1.30 5.60 -37.30
CA ALA A 362 -0.41 5.42 -38.44
C ALA A 362 0.66 4.38 -38.11
N TRP A 363 1.26 4.46 -36.93
CA TRP A 363 2.27 3.52 -36.45
C TRP A 363 1.72 2.09 -36.27
N GLU A 364 0.45 1.96 -35.79
CA GLU A 364 -0.21 0.66 -35.71
C GLU A 364 -0.39 0.04 -37.07
N ARG A 365 -0.86 0.82 -38.08
CA ARG A 365 -1.02 0.31 -39.45
C ARG A 365 0.31 -0.12 -40.04
N ALA A 366 1.36 0.72 -39.93
CA ALA A 366 2.71 0.41 -40.45
C ALA A 366 3.28 -0.87 -39.82
N SER A 367 3.21 -1.00 -38.50
CA SER A 367 3.72 -2.20 -37.78
C SER A 367 2.97 -3.48 -38.15
N ARG A 368 1.66 -3.36 -38.41
CA ARG A 368 0.82 -4.48 -38.87
C ARG A 368 1.17 -4.87 -40.31
N ALA A 369 1.29 -3.89 -41.20
CA ALA A 369 1.66 -4.11 -42.61
C ALA A 369 3.07 -4.73 -42.73
N ALA A 370 4.01 -4.28 -41.94
CA ALA A 370 5.35 -4.84 -41.86
C ALA A 370 5.40 -6.24 -41.24
N GLY A 371 4.32 -6.70 -40.61
CA GLY A 371 4.24 -8.03 -39.99
C GLY A 371 5.08 -8.15 -38.71
N VAL A 372 5.32 -7.06 -37.98
CA VAL A 372 6.05 -7.11 -36.71
C VAL A 372 5.26 -7.91 -35.66
N VAL A 373 5.94 -8.79 -34.92
CA VAL A 373 5.35 -9.57 -33.83
C VAL A 373 6.00 -9.20 -32.49
N ALA A 374 7.31 -9.39 -32.34
CA ALA A 374 8.06 -9.08 -31.14
C ALA A 374 9.56 -8.96 -31.45
N GLY A 375 10.32 -8.42 -30.51
CA GLY A 375 11.78 -8.29 -30.58
C GLY A 375 12.27 -7.08 -31.35
N LEU A 376 13.27 -6.38 -30.81
CA LEU A 376 13.84 -5.17 -31.42
C LEU A 376 14.31 -5.41 -32.87
N GLU A 377 14.93 -6.56 -33.14
CA GLU A 377 15.39 -6.94 -34.48
C GLU A 377 14.24 -6.96 -35.50
N GLN A 378 13.04 -7.44 -35.12
CA GLN A 378 11.88 -7.42 -36.03
C GLN A 378 11.38 -6.00 -36.28
N TRP A 379 11.35 -5.17 -35.25
CA TRP A 379 10.98 -3.76 -35.40
C TRP A 379 11.89 -3.05 -36.41
N GLU A 380 13.19 -3.22 -36.28
CA GLU A 380 14.16 -2.62 -37.18
C GLU A 380 14.11 -3.21 -38.59
N SER A 381 14.24 -4.55 -38.72
CA SER A 381 14.40 -5.19 -40.02
C SER A 381 13.11 -5.23 -40.85
N ARG A 382 11.94 -5.45 -40.21
CA ARG A 382 10.67 -5.55 -40.94
C ARG A 382 10.11 -4.21 -41.33
N LEU A 383 10.19 -3.20 -40.44
CA LEU A 383 9.78 -1.82 -40.78
C LEU A 383 10.74 -1.22 -41.82
N GLY A 384 12.05 -1.47 -41.72
CA GLY A 384 13.02 -1.03 -42.74
C GLY A 384 12.68 -1.61 -44.11
N ARG A 385 12.52 -2.94 -44.24
CA ARG A 385 12.11 -3.57 -45.49
C ARG A 385 10.77 -3.04 -46.02
N HIS A 386 9.78 -2.89 -45.15
CA HIS A 386 8.48 -2.35 -45.54
C HIS A 386 8.60 -0.93 -46.08
N ALA A 387 9.42 -0.07 -45.48
CA ALA A 387 9.69 1.26 -45.97
C ALA A 387 10.38 1.24 -47.34
N ASP A 388 11.35 0.36 -47.53
CA ASP A 388 12.08 0.22 -48.80
C ASP A 388 11.15 -0.32 -49.92
N ASP A 389 10.26 -1.26 -49.60
CA ASP A 389 9.23 -1.72 -50.55
C ASP A 389 8.27 -0.63 -50.97
N LEU A 390 7.84 0.21 -50.02
CA LEU A 390 6.97 1.38 -50.29
C LEU A 390 7.68 2.43 -51.17
N GLU A 391 8.95 2.70 -50.94
CA GLU A 391 9.75 3.59 -51.77
C GLU A 391 9.94 3.05 -53.20
N ALA A 392 10.17 1.75 -53.34
CA ALA A 392 10.25 1.09 -54.63
C ALA A 392 8.91 1.15 -55.41
N ASP A 393 7.81 1.03 -54.70
CA ASP A 393 6.45 1.22 -55.26
C ASP A 393 6.16 2.67 -55.61
N ALA A 394 6.60 3.63 -54.79
CA ALA A 394 6.49 5.05 -55.09
C ALA A 394 7.24 5.41 -56.35
N ALA A 395 8.51 4.97 -56.48
CA ALA A 395 9.31 5.20 -57.68
C ALA A 395 8.73 4.55 -58.97
N ARG A 396 7.91 3.52 -58.79
CA ARG A 396 7.13 2.91 -59.92
C ARG A 396 5.93 3.79 -60.26
N ALA A 397 5.23 4.29 -59.30
CA ALA A 397 4.05 5.17 -59.48
C ALA A 397 4.44 6.56 -60.07
N GLU A 398 5.61 7.08 -59.76
CA GLU A 398 6.15 8.34 -60.33
C GLU A 398 6.41 8.30 -61.82
N ARG A 399 6.53 7.10 -62.40
CA ARG A 399 6.74 6.93 -63.87
C ARG A 399 5.41 7.04 -64.63
N ASP A 400 4.31 7.14 -63.94
CA ASP A 400 2.98 7.24 -64.48
C ASP A 400 2.34 8.54 -63.98
N ASP A 401 2.26 9.54 -64.84
CA ASP A 401 1.79 10.88 -64.52
C ASP A 401 0.39 10.92 -63.90
N GLU A 402 -0.40 9.89 -64.13
CA GLU A 402 -1.77 9.77 -63.55
C GLU A 402 -1.70 9.31 -62.06
N GLN A 403 -0.58 8.84 -61.53
CA GLN A 403 -0.44 8.24 -60.20
C GLN A 403 0.44 9.09 -59.24
N GLU A 404 0.72 10.34 -59.50
CA GLU A 404 1.57 11.20 -58.67
C GLU A 404 1.05 11.28 -57.21
N TRP A 405 -0.25 11.38 -57.00
CA TRP A 405 -0.85 11.37 -55.64
C TRP A 405 -0.56 10.07 -54.89
N ARG A 406 -0.48 8.94 -55.60
CA ARG A 406 -0.20 7.60 -55.03
C ARG A 406 1.28 7.52 -54.64
N ALA A 407 2.17 8.02 -55.46
CA ALA A 407 3.58 8.09 -55.13
C ALA A 407 3.83 8.93 -53.87
N GLN A 408 3.20 10.09 -53.75
CA GLN A 408 3.29 10.96 -52.58
C GLN A 408 2.71 10.27 -51.31
N GLN A 409 1.65 9.42 -51.44
CA GLN A 409 1.14 8.69 -50.31
C GLN A 409 2.09 7.57 -49.87
N LEU A 410 2.70 6.84 -50.81
CA LEU A 410 3.67 5.78 -50.55
C LEU A 410 4.91 6.32 -49.86
N HIS A 411 5.42 7.46 -50.28
CA HIS A 411 6.54 8.14 -49.58
C HIS A 411 6.19 8.53 -48.15
N ARG A 412 4.98 9.05 -47.94
CA ARG A 412 4.51 9.36 -46.56
C ARG A 412 4.42 8.10 -45.69
N ASP A 413 3.91 7.01 -46.24
CA ASP A 413 3.79 5.74 -45.50
C ASP A 413 5.19 5.13 -45.23
N ALA A 414 6.13 5.24 -46.17
CA ALA A 414 7.51 4.84 -45.94
C ALA A 414 8.21 5.67 -44.85
N ALA A 415 7.98 6.99 -44.85
CA ALA A 415 8.51 7.87 -43.79
C ALA A 415 7.93 7.50 -42.41
N ILE A 416 6.61 7.19 -42.30
CA ILE A 416 5.97 6.74 -41.08
C ILE A 416 6.59 5.42 -40.57
N ALA A 417 6.89 4.49 -41.48
CA ALA A 417 7.52 3.21 -41.08
C ALA A 417 8.94 3.43 -40.53
N ARG A 418 9.73 4.29 -41.15
CA ARG A 418 11.09 4.65 -40.68
C ARG A 418 11.04 5.38 -39.34
N ASP A 419 10.14 6.35 -39.19
CA ASP A 419 9.95 7.12 -37.97
C ASP A 419 9.58 6.19 -36.79
N LEU A 420 8.70 5.22 -37.01
CA LEU A 420 8.38 4.21 -36.02
C LEU A 420 9.59 3.32 -35.66
N ALA A 421 10.36 2.87 -36.64
CA ALA A 421 11.55 2.06 -36.40
C ALA A 421 12.56 2.82 -35.54
N GLU A 422 12.83 4.09 -35.88
CA GLU A 422 13.73 4.95 -35.12
C GLU A 422 13.22 5.22 -33.70
N PHE A 423 11.91 5.46 -33.55
CA PHE A 423 11.28 5.64 -32.25
C PHE A 423 11.46 4.40 -31.36
N ILE A 424 11.15 3.19 -31.86
CA ILE A 424 11.28 1.95 -31.07
C ILE A 424 12.74 1.64 -30.73
N THR A 425 13.67 1.86 -31.66
CA THR A 425 15.11 1.68 -31.40
C THR A 425 15.61 2.62 -30.31
N THR A 426 15.18 3.89 -30.35
CA THR A 426 15.53 4.89 -29.35
C THR A 426 14.91 4.57 -28.00
N LEU A 427 13.64 4.14 -27.98
CA LEU A 427 12.92 3.71 -26.79
C LEU A 427 13.60 2.48 -26.15
N ALA A 428 13.92 1.46 -26.93
CA ALA A 428 14.59 0.25 -26.44
C ALA A 428 15.94 0.58 -25.78
N ARG A 429 16.71 1.49 -26.39
CA ARG A 429 17.98 1.98 -25.84
C ARG A 429 17.75 2.77 -24.53
N ALA A 430 16.73 3.59 -24.44
CA ALA A 430 16.39 4.33 -23.23
C ALA A 430 15.91 3.44 -22.08
N LEU A 431 15.38 2.25 -22.36
CA LEU A 431 14.92 1.29 -21.35
C LEU A 431 16.04 0.41 -20.75
N GLN A 432 17.21 0.34 -21.38
CA GLN A 432 18.34 -0.47 -20.88
C GLN A 432 18.91 -0.03 -19.53
N PRO A 433 19.13 1.27 -19.23
CA PRO A 433 19.78 1.72 -17.99
C PRO A 433 19.03 1.34 -16.72
N GLY A 434 17.72 1.18 -16.76
CA GLY A 434 16.92 0.81 -15.58
C GLY A 434 17.25 -0.56 -15.01
N ARG A 435 17.67 -1.50 -15.84
CA ARG A 435 18.10 -2.84 -15.43
C ARG A 435 19.45 -2.84 -14.70
N GLN A 436 20.23 -1.76 -14.84
CA GLN A 436 21.58 -1.62 -14.29
C GLN A 436 21.65 -0.59 -13.16
N ALA A 437 20.51 -0.03 -12.73
CA ALA A 437 20.49 1.01 -11.70
C ALA A 437 21.04 0.49 -10.37
N ALA A 438 22.18 1.02 -9.91
CA ALA A 438 22.85 0.61 -8.69
C ALA A 438 22.20 1.20 -7.42
N SER A 439 21.28 2.17 -7.54
CA SER A 439 20.64 2.85 -6.42
C SER A 439 19.20 3.24 -6.73
N TRP A 440 18.39 3.40 -5.68
CA TRP A 440 17.02 3.91 -5.78
C TRP A 440 16.94 5.33 -6.35
N SER A 441 17.91 6.18 -6.03
CA SER A 441 18.01 7.53 -6.59
C SER A 441 18.29 7.49 -8.10
N GLY A 442 19.20 6.60 -8.54
CA GLY A 442 19.47 6.35 -9.95
C GLY A 442 18.24 5.88 -10.70
N LEU A 443 17.54 4.89 -10.14
CA LEU A 443 16.28 4.38 -10.69
C LEU A 443 15.21 5.47 -10.81
N ALA A 444 15.02 6.27 -9.75
CA ALA A 444 14.05 7.37 -9.76
C ALA A 444 14.38 8.43 -10.79
N ASN A 445 15.66 8.79 -10.95
CA ASN A 445 16.09 9.77 -11.96
C ASN A 445 15.87 9.24 -13.38
N TRP A 446 16.18 7.98 -13.61
CA TRP A 446 15.91 7.32 -14.88
C TRP A 446 14.39 7.28 -15.19
N CYS A 447 13.52 6.89 -14.25
CA CYS A 447 12.07 6.94 -14.44
C CYS A 447 11.59 8.37 -14.77
N ARG A 448 12.10 9.40 -14.07
CA ARG A 448 11.76 10.80 -14.38
C ARG A 448 12.19 11.20 -15.79
N SER A 449 13.33 10.72 -16.26
CA SER A 449 13.78 11.01 -17.63
C SER A 449 12.85 10.36 -18.66
N LEU A 450 12.42 9.11 -18.45
CA LEU A 450 11.45 8.45 -19.32
C LEU A 450 10.11 9.20 -19.37
N VAL A 451 9.59 9.63 -18.22
CA VAL A 451 8.36 10.43 -18.17
C VAL A 451 8.48 11.72 -18.96
N ARG A 452 9.59 12.47 -18.80
CA ARG A 452 9.82 13.72 -19.51
C ARG A 452 9.96 13.54 -21.01
N THR A 453 10.63 12.47 -21.43
CA THR A 453 10.93 12.21 -22.84
C THR A 453 9.73 11.66 -23.58
N TYR A 454 8.99 10.71 -22.98
CA TYR A 454 7.98 9.94 -23.70
C TYR A 454 6.53 10.19 -23.29
N LEU A 455 6.24 10.74 -22.10
CA LEU A 455 4.87 10.82 -21.57
C LEU A 455 4.32 12.26 -21.42
N GLY A 456 4.95 13.23 -22.08
CA GLY A 456 4.45 14.60 -22.07
C GLY A 456 4.73 15.39 -20.80
N GLY A 457 4.78 16.72 -20.94
CA GLY A 457 5.23 17.63 -19.90
C GLY A 457 4.20 17.96 -18.81
N GLU A 458 4.51 18.98 -18.04
CA GLU A 458 3.89 19.42 -16.78
C GLU A 458 2.36 19.66 -16.78
N SER A 459 1.72 19.75 -17.95
CA SER A 459 0.27 19.96 -18.09
C SER A 459 -0.61 18.78 -17.67
N LEU A 460 -0.02 17.60 -17.35
CA LEU A 460 -0.71 16.42 -16.86
C LEU A 460 -0.57 16.23 -15.34
N ARG A 461 -0.10 17.25 -14.62
CA ARG A 461 0.06 17.24 -13.16
C ARG A 461 -1.19 17.72 -12.41
N GLY A 462 -2.31 17.80 -13.09
CA GLY A 462 -3.60 18.10 -12.50
C GLY A 462 -4.24 16.92 -11.77
#